data_5b6da0e5a36be40df2a7524ff0b8fe92
#
_entry.id   5b6da0e5a36be40df2a7524ff0b8fe92
#
_cell.length_a   1.000
_cell.length_b   1.000
_cell.length_c   1.000
_cell.angle_alpha   90.00
_cell.angle_beta   90.00
_cell.angle_gamma   90.00
#
_symmetry.space_group_name_H-M   'P 1'
#
loop_
_entity.id
_entity.type
_entity.pdbx_description
1 polymer ?
#
loop_
_entity_poly.entity_id
_entity_poly.type
_entity_poly.pdbx_seq_one_letter_code
_entity_poly.pdbx_strand_id
1 'polypeptide(L)'
;MVPRAVDRSHAELLRDRGTLDAVGEALAHLHGRPSGARRPPARVAQPFTIGELARRLGVSVATVRSWERAGVLAPDRRPSTNHRTYDADDVLDAELAHFIRRGHHPLPLIATVVQEVRTAGDTRTLESALTDWRARVTARGLAMLKAAALLSDYAGARAD
;
A
#
# COMPACT_ATOMS: atom_id res chain seq x y z
N MET A 1 26.62 20.35 9.03
CA MET A 1 26.13 19.35 8.03
C MET A 1 25.21 18.26 8.61
N VAL A 2 25.04 18.21 9.93
CA VAL A 2 24.18 17.26 10.67
C VAL A 2 22.67 17.44 10.41
N PRO A 3 22.08 18.66 10.33
CA PRO A 3 20.62 18.86 10.27
C PRO A 3 19.94 18.13 9.10
N ARG A 4 20.52 18.22 7.89
CA ARG A 4 19.93 17.58 6.69
C ARG A 4 19.85 16.04 6.74
N ALA A 5 20.76 15.38 7.44
CA ALA A 5 20.75 13.94 7.62
C ALA A 5 19.64 13.51 8.61
N VAL A 6 19.46 14.28 9.68
CA VAL A 6 18.40 14.09 10.67
C VAL A 6 17.04 14.28 10.00
N ASP A 7 16.84 15.36 9.25
CA ASP A 7 15.60 15.66 8.54
C ASP A 7 15.21 14.54 7.56
N ARG A 8 16.20 14.03 6.81
CA ARG A 8 15.99 12.91 5.90
C ARG A 8 15.52 11.65 6.63
N SER A 9 16.18 11.32 7.74
CA SER A 9 15.83 10.15 8.54
C SER A 9 14.44 10.26 9.17
N HIS A 10 14.03 11.45 9.61
CA HIS A 10 12.67 11.70 10.09
C HIS A 10 11.65 11.57 8.97
N ALA A 11 11.93 12.11 7.79
CA ALA A 11 11.04 12.01 6.64
C ALA A 11 10.87 10.55 6.17
N GLU A 12 11.92 9.73 6.24
CA GLU A 12 11.85 8.30 5.96
C GLU A 12 11.00 7.56 7.00
N LEU A 13 11.22 7.84 8.29
CA LEU A 13 10.43 7.23 9.37
C LEU A 13 8.94 7.56 9.26
N LEU A 14 8.61 8.80 8.89
CA LEU A 14 7.21 9.21 8.66
C LEU A 14 6.60 8.50 7.47
N ARG A 15 7.35 8.32 6.37
CA ARG A 15 6.89 7.53 5.21
C ARG A 15 6.64 6.07 5.58
N ASP A 16 7.56 5.44 6.31
CA ASP A 16 7.43 4.04 6.75
C ASP A 16 6.19 3.86 7.63
N ARG A 17 5.92 4.80 8.55
CA ARG A 17 4.70 4.81 9.38
C ARG A 17 3.44 4.95 8.53
N GLY A 18 3.41 5.90 7.61
CA GLY A 18 2.27 6.09 6.70
C GLY A 18 1.98 4.84 5.85
N THR A 19 3.03 4.13 5.42
CA THR A 19 2.89 2.85 4.71
C THR A 19 2.28 1.78 5.60
N LEU A 20 2.77 1.65 6.84
CA LEU A 20 2.25 0.68 7.82
C LEU A 20 0.77 0.93 8.15
N ASP A 21 0.39 2.19 8.30
CA ASP A 21 -1.00 2.56 8.57
C ASP A 21 -1.90 2.19 7.39
N ALA A 22 -1.49 2.52 6.15
CA ALA A 22 -2.23 2.19 4.95
C ALA A 22 -2.40 0.67 4.73
N VAL A 23 -1.34 -0.12 4.99
CA VAL A 23 -1.42 -1.59 4.92
C VAL A 23 -2.31 -2.14 6.03
N GLY A 24 -2.24 -1.58 7.24
CA GLY A 24 -3.11 -1.96 8.35
C GLY A 24 -4.59 -1.71 8.05
N GLU A 25 -4.92 -0.54 7.50
CA GLU A 25 -6.28 -0.21 7.06
C GLU A 25 -6.76 -1.16 5.95
N ALA A 26 -5.89 -1.48 4.99
CA ALA A 26 -6.18 -2.41 3.90
C ALA A 26 -6.52 -3.81 4.43
N LEU A 27 -5.74 -4.31 5.39
CA LEU A 27 -6.00 -5.60 6.04
C LEU A 27 -7.30 -5.60 6.82
N ALA A 28 -7.57 -4.56 7.60
CA ALA A 28 -8.83 -4.42 8.33
C ALA A 28 -10.03 -4.42 7.38
N HIS A 29 -9.90 -3.76 6.22
CA HIS A 29 -10.92 -3.77 5.17
C HIS A 29 -11.13 -5.18 4.58
N LEU A 30 -10.06 -5.93 4.34
CA LEU A 30 -10.13 -7.29 3.83
C LEU A 30 -10.77 -8.26 4.83
N HIS A 31 -10.47 -8.12 6.14
CA HIS A 31 -11.07 -8.93 7.20
C HIS A 31 -12.55 -8.61 7.46
N GLY A 32 -12.97 -7.37 7.28
CA GLY A 32 -14.38 -6.97 7.41
C GLY A 32 -15.27 -7.48 6.28
N ARG A 33 -14.72 -8.11 5.24
CA ARG A 33 -15.47 -8.74 4.15
C ARG A 33 -15.87 -10.17 4.57
N PRO A 34 -17.11 -10.61 4.29
CA PRO A 34 -17.53 -12.00 4.55
C PRO A 34 -16.54 -12.97 3.92
N SER A 35 -16.09 -13.96 4.69
CA SER A 35 -15.11 -14.99 4.26
C SER A 35 -15.45 -15.77 2.98
N GLY A 36 -16.61 -15.56 2.39
CA GLY A 36 -17.03 -16.13 1.10
C GLY A 36 -16.66 -15.26 -0.12
N ALA A 37 -16.19 -14.02 0.08
CA ALA A 37 -15.86 -13.11 -1.03
C ALA A 37 -14.43 -13.31 -1.57
N ARG A 38 -13.64 -14.18 -0.97
CA ARG A 38 -12.21 -14.34 -1.26
C ARG A 38 -11.89 -15.23 -2.46
N ARG A 39 -12.88 -15.94 -2.97
CA ARG A 39 -12.83 -16.63 -4.26
C ARG A 39 -14.26 -16.82 -4.73
N PRO A 40 -14.74 -16.09 -5.74
CA PRO A 40 -15.89 -16.60 -6.46
C PRO A 40 -15.52 -18.01 -6.92
N PRO A 41 -16.40 -19.01 -6.78
CA PRO A 41 -16.14 -20.33 -7.32
C PRO A 41 -15.74 -20.13 -8.77
N ALA A 42 -14.83 -20.95 -9.26
CA ALA A 42 -14.27 -20.97 -10.61
C ALA A 42 -15.33 -21.21 -11.70
N ARG A 43 -16.42 -20.51 -11.66
CA ARG A 43 -17.36 -20.25 -12.74
C ARG A 43 -16.99 -18.88 -13.29
N VAL A 44 -16.20 -18.90 -14.33
CA VAL A 44 -16.08 -17.96 -15.44
C VAL A 44 -17.02 -16.74 -15.28
N ALA A 45 -16.76 -15.89 -14.28
CA ALA A 45 -17.23 -14.53 -14.33
C ALA A 45 -16.48 -13.91 -15.52
N GLN A 46 -17.20 -13.42 -16.52
CA GLN A 46 -16.54 -12.76 -17.65
C GLN A 46 -15.66 -11.65 -17.10
N PRO A 47 -14.40 -11.55 -17.54
CA PRO A 47 -13.52 -10.51 -17.06
C PRO A 47 -14.11 -9.14 -17.40
N PHE A 48 -13.94 -8.21 -16.47
CA PHE A 48 -14.46 -6.86 -16.58
C PHE A 48 -13.71 -6.08 -17.65
N THR A 49 -14.44 -5.25 -18.38
CA THR A 49 -13.84 -4.17 -19.19
C THR A 49 -13.46 -3.00 -18.27
N ILE A 50 -12.60 -2.10 -18.75
CA ILE A 50 -12.21 -0.90 -17.99
C ILE A 50 -13.42 -0.03 -17.62
N GLY A 51 -14.45 0.04 -18.48
CA GLY A 51 -15.67 0.81 -18.23
C GLY A 51 -16.54 0.18 -17.13
N GLU A 52 -16.63 -1.14 -17.12
CA GLU A 52 -17.36 -1.89 -16.08
C GLU A 52 -16.67 -1.80 -14.72
N LEU A 53 -15.34 -1.94 -14.68
CA LEU A 53 -14.55 -1.77 -13.46
C LEU A 53 -14.68 -0.35 -12.91
N ALA A 54 -14.55 0.67 -13.76
CA ALA A 54 -14.70 2.07 -13.37
C ALA A 54 -16.09 2.36 -12.78
N ARG A 55 -17.15 1.85 -13.42
CA ARG A 55 -18.53 1.99 -12.95
C ARG A 55 -18.74 1.29 -11.61
N ARG A 56 -18.22 0.07 -11.45
CA ARG A 56 -18.31 -0.70 -10.20
C ARG A 56 -17.70 0.05 -9.03
N LEU A 57 -16.57 0.69 -9.25
CA LEU A 57 -15.83 1.42 -8.21
C LEU A 57 -16.30 2.88 -8.02
N GLY A 58 -17.17 3.39 -8.91
CA GLY A 58 -17.59 4.79 -8.88
C GLY A 58 -16.46 5.77 -9.24
N VAL A 59 -15.49 5.34 -10.06
CA VAL A 59 -14.36 6.16 -10.50
C VAL A 59 -14.38 6.39 -12.02
N SER A 60 -13.55 7.32 -12.49
CA SER A 60 -13.39 7.54 -13.94
C SER A 60 -12.49 6.47 -14.59
N VAL A 61 -12.69 6.22 -15.88
CA VAL A 61 -11.77 5.39 -16.69
C VAL A 61 -10.34 5.93 -16.66
N ALA A 62 -10.18 7.26 -16.59
CA ALA A 62 -8.88 7.90 -16.47
C ALA A 62 -8.18 7.55 -15.15
N THR A 63 -8.95 7.40 -14.05
CA THR A 63 -8.43 6.93 -12.75
C THR A 63 -7.90 5.51 -12.86
N VAL A 64 -8.66 4.58 -13.46
CA VAL A 64 -8.22 3.19 -13.66
C VAL A 64 -6.94 3.13 -14.49
N ARG A 65 -6.86 3.91 -15.60
CA ARG A 65 -5.63 4.02 -16.40
C ARG A 65 -4.44 4.59 -15.61
N SER A 66 -4.71 5.49 -14.68
CA SER A 66 -3.66 6.01 -13.78
C SER A 66 -3.12 4.92 -12.84
N TRP A 67 -3.99 4.04 -12.37
CA TRP A 67 -3.61 2.90 -11.54
C TRP A 67 -2.81 1.85 -12.31
N GLU A 68 -3.16 1.57 -13.58
CA GLU A 68 -2.33 0.73 -14.46
C GLU A 68 -0.92 1.31 -14.62
N ARG A 69 -0.82 2.61 -14.95
CA ARG A 69 0.48 3.29 -15.12
C ARG A 69 1.32 3.31 -13.84
N ALA A 70 0.67 3.32 -12.69
CA ALA A 70 1.33 3.28 -11.39
C ALA A 70 1.70 1.86 -10.93
N GLY A 71 1.37 0.82 -11.72
CA GLY A 71 1.63 -0.58 -11.36
C GLY A 71 0.71 -1.15 -10.28
N VAL A 72 -0.39 -0.47 -9.97
CA VAL A 72 -1.42 -0.97 -9.06
C VAL A 72 -2.20 -2.11 -9.69
N LEU A 73 -2.53 -1.98 -10.99
CA LEU A 73 -3.25 -2.98 -11.77
C LEU A 73 -2.39 -3.47 -12.95
N ALA A 74 -2.47 -4.75 -13.24
CA ALA A 74 -1.75 -5.39 -14.34
C ALA A 74 -2.72 -6.23 -15.20
N PRO A 75 -3.70 -5.60 -15.90
CA PRO A 75 -4.74 -6.31 -16.62
C PRO A 75 -4.19 -7.11 -17.78
N ASP A 76 -4.77 -8.26 -18.00
CA ASP A 76 -4.53 -9.06 -19.18
C ASP A 76 -5.14 -8.43 -20.45
N ARG A 77 -4.65 -8.85 -21.60
CA ARG A 77 -5.24 -8.49 -22.89
C ARG A 77 -5.91 -9.70 -23.52
N ARG A 78 -7.16 -9.54 -23.91
CA ARG A 78 -7.89 -10.59 -24.62
C ARG A 78 -7.22 -10.83 -25.99
N PRO A 79 -6.74 -12.05 -26.29
CA PRO A 79 -5.99 -12.34 -27.52
C PRO A 79 -6.74 -11.97 -28.81
N SER A 80 -8.07 -12.14 -28.81
CA SER A 80 -8.90 -11.92 -30.01
C SER A 80 -9.17 -10.46 -30.34
N THR A 81 -9.15 -9.55 -29.35
CA THR A 81 -9.55 -8.14 -29.54
C THR A 81 -8.50 -7.15 -29.05
N ASN A 82 -7.44 -7.63 -28.43
CA ASN A 82 -6.40 -6.84 -27.76
C ASN A 82 -6.95 -5.84 -26.71
N HIS A 83 -8.21 -6.01 -26.28
CA HIS A 83 -8.82 -5.19 -25.23
C HIS A 83 -8.34 -5.64 -23.85
N ARG A 84 -8.11 -4.68 -22.95
CA ARG A 84 -7.81 -4.93 -21.54
C ARG A 84 -8.97 -5.62 -20.86
N THR A 85 -8.66 -6.65 -20.09
CA THR A 85 -9.61 -7.38 -19.27
C THR A 85 -9.08 -7.49 -17.86
N TYR A 86 -9.97 -7.28 -16.90
CA TYR A 86 -9.68 -7.32 -15.47
C TYR A 86 -10.37 -8.55 -14.90
N ASP A 87 -9.59 -9.44 -14.35
CA ASP A 87 -10.10 -10.64 -13.69
C ASP A 87 -10.59 -10.36 -12.26
N ALA A 88 -10.90 -11.41 -11.50
CA ALA A 88 -11.39 -11.27 -10.14
C ALA A 88 -10.31 -10.73 -9.19
N ASP A 89 -9.05 -11.05 -9.43
CA ASP A 89 -7.93 -10.60 -8.61
C ASP A 89 -7.64 -9.12 -8.91
N ASP A 90 -7.66 -8.71 -10.17
CA ASP A 90 -7.59 -7.29 -10.56
C ASP A 90 -8.72 -6.44 -9.94
N VAL A 91 -9.93 -7.00 -9.84
CA VAL A 91 -11.05 -6.29 -9.19
C VAL A 91 -10.79 -6.12 -7.71
N LEU A 92 -10.27 -7.12 -7.01
CA LEU A 92 -9.91 -7.02 -5.60
C LEU A 92 -8.80 -5.98 -5.37
N ASP A 93 -7.77 -5.99 -6.20
CA ASP A 93 -6.69 -5.02 -6.17
C ASP A 93 -7.20 -3.59 -6.39
N ALA A 94 -8.13 -3.43 -7.34
CA ALA A 94 -8.75 -2.14 -7.62
C ALA A 94 -9.64 -1.64 -6.47
N GLU A 95 -10.40 -2.52 -5.82
CA GLU A 95 -11.19 -2.19 -4.63
C GLU A 95 -10.29 -1.78 -3.46
N LEU A 96 -9.20 -2.50 -3.24
CA LEU A 96 -8.19 -2.18 -2.23
C LEU A 96 -7.54 -0.83 -2.51
N ALA A 97 -7.10 -0.60 -3.75
CA ALA A 97 -6.52 0.66 -4.18
C ALA A 97 -7.49 1.84 -3.99
N HIS A 98 -8.76 1.64 -4.35
CA HIS A 98 -9.81 2.65 -4.16
C HIS A 98 -10.00 2.98 -2.68
N PHE A 99 -10.03 1.97 -1.80
CA PHE A 99 -10.14 2.14 -0.36
C PHE A 99 -8.98 2.97 0.21
N ILE A 100 -7.73 2.57 -0.08
CA ILE A 100 -6.54 3.27 0.40
C ILE A 100 -6.48 4.71 -0.16
N ARG A 101 -6.91 4.90 -1.41
CA ARG A 101 -6.94 6.24 -2.04
C ARG A 101 -7.88 7.21 -1.34
N ARG A 102 -8.98 6.74 -0.74
CA ARG A 102 -9.88 7.56 0.07
C ARG A 102 -9.21 8.13 1.31
N GLY A 103 -8.19 7.44 1.85
CA GLY A 103 -7.29 7.96 2.88
C GLY A 103 -6.24 8.96 2.37
N HIS A 104 -6.36 9.44 1.11
CA HIS A 104 -5.47 10.42 0.48
C HIS A 104 -4.01 9.95 0.30
N HIS A 105 -3.75 8.66 0.37
CA HIS A 105 -2.43 8.10 0.15
C HIS A 105 -1.96 8.26 -1.32
N PRO A 106 -0.65 8.49 -1.57
CA PRO A 106 -0.11 8.64 -2.90
C PRO A 106 -0.07 7.32 -3.67
N LEU A 107 -0.22 7.37 -5.00
CA LEU A 107 -0.26 6.18 -5.86
C LEU A 107 0.94 5.23 -5.71
N PRO A 108 2.19 5.70 -5.58
CA PRO A 108 3.33 4.80 -5.37
C PRO A 108 3.20 3.95 -4.10
N LEU A 109 2.66 4.53 -3.01
CA LEU A 109 2.39 3.79 -1.79
C LEU A 109 1.30 2.73 -2.00
N ILE A 110 0.22 3.11 -2.69
CA ILE A 110 -0.87 2.18 -3.01
C ILE A 110 -0.36 1.00 -3.83
N ALA A 111 0.49 1.24 -4.83
CA ALA A 111 1.10 0.20 -5.64
C ALA A 111 1.94 -0.77 -4.78
N THR A 112 2.76 -0.25 -3.87
CA THR A 112 3.54 -1.06 -2.93
C THR A 112 2.63 -1.94 -2.08
N VAL A 113 1.57 -1.37 -1.48
CA VAL A 113 0.64 -2.12 -0.62
C VAL A 113 -0.08 -3.22 -1.38
N VAL A 114 -0.63 -2.91 -2.57
CA VAL A 114 -1.32 -3.91 -3.40
C VAL A 114 -0.36 -5.03 -3.79
N GLN A 115 0.88 -4.72 -4.13
CA GLN A 115 1.90 -5.71 -4.48
C GLN A 115 2.25 -6.61 -3.29
N GLU A 116 2.40 -6.05 -2.09
CA GLU A 116 2.65 -6.83 -0.86
C GLU A 116 1.49 -7.78 -0.54
N VAL A 117 0.24 -7.30 -0.65
CA VAL A 117 -0.96 -8.14 -0.46
C VAL A 117 -1.00 -9.28 -1.48
N ARG A 118 -0.68 -9.00 -2.75
CA ARG A 118 -0.63 -9.99 -3.83
C ARG A 118 0.46 -11.05 -3.57
N THR A 119 1.65 -10.62 -3.14
CA THR A 119 2.81 -11.49 -2.89
C THR A 119 2.62 -12.36 -1.64
N ALA A 120 2.00 -11.83 -0.59
CA ALA A 120 1.78 -12.55 0.67
C ALA A 120 0.88 -13.78 0.50
N GLY A 121 0.02 -13.81 -0.52
CA GLY A 121 -0.87 -14.94 -0.83
C GLY A 121 -1.96 -15.21 0.23
N ASP A 122 -1.71 -14.85 1.49
CA ASP A 122 -2.68 -14.91 2.58
C ASP A 122 -2.51 -13.74 3.55
N THR A 123 -3.60 -13.41 4.26
CA THR A 123 -3.62 -12.28 5.21
C THR A 123 -2.79 -12.53 6.47
N ARG A 124 -2.61 -13.78 6.87
CA ARG A 124 -1.88 -14.15 8.09
C ARG A 124 -0.39 -13.89 7.93
N THR A 125 0.18 -14.29 6.78
CA THR A 125 1.58 -14.02 6.45
C THR A 125 1.84 -12.52 6.40
N LEU A 126 0.92 -11.74 5.81
CA LEU A 126 1.02 -10.29 5.76
C LEU A 126 0.91 -9.64 7.14
N GLU A 127 0.02 -10.11 8.02
CA GLU A 127 -0.10 -9.64 9.42
C GLU A 127 1.19 -9.83 10.21
N SER A 128 1.81 -11.00 10.08
CA SER A 128 3.09 -11.28 10.72
C SER A 128 4.17 -10.32 10.22
N ALA A 129 4.31 -10.17 8.91
CA ALA A 129 5.27 -9.25 8.30
C ALA A 129 5.07 -7.79 8.74
N LEU A 130 3.81 -7.34 8.87
CA LEU A 130 3.47 -6.00 9.37
C LEU A 130 3.84 -5.82 10.84
N THR A 131 3.61 -6.84 11.66
CA THR A 131 3.98 -6.80 13.08
C THR A 131 5.48 -6.62 13.23
N ASP A 132 6.26 -7.40 12.49
CA ASP A 132 7.72 -7.29 12.47
C ASP A 132 8.19 -5.94 11.92
N TRP A 133 7.54 -5.42 10.91
CA TRP A 133 7.88 -4.11 10.35
C TRP A 133 7.56 -2.97 11.34
N ARG A 134 6.40 -3.00 12.01
CA ARG A 134 6.07 -2.04 13.08
C ARG A 134 7.10 -2.03 14.19
N ALA A 135 7.55 -3.22 14.62
CA ALA A 135 8.59 -3.33 15.63
C ALA A 135 9.91 -2.67 15.18
N ARG A 136 10.34 -2.90 13.94
CA ARG A 136 11.56 -2.27 13.38
C ARG A 136 11.43 -0.75 13.27
N VAL A 137 10.30 -0.23 12.79
CA VAL A 137 10.05 1.21 12.66
C VAL A 137 10.03 1.89 14.04
N THR A 138 9.43 1.24 15.04
CA THR A 138 9.42 1.72 16.42
C THR A 138 10.83 1.75 17.01
N ALA A 139 11.60 0.66 16.86
CA ALA A 139 12.98 0.58 17.33
C ALA A 139 13.87 1.65 16.68
N ARG A 140 13.71 1.89 15.37
CA ARG A 140 14.41 2.96 14.65
C ARG A 140 14.05 4.34 15.21
N GLY A 141 12.76 4.61 15.47
CA GLY A 141 12.32 5.87 16.08
C GLY A 141 12.93 6.11 17.45
N LEU A 142 12.97 5.09 18.31
CA LEU A 142 13.62 5.18 19.63
C LEU A 142 15.12 5.41 19.52
N ALA A 143 15.80 4.73 18.59
CA ALA A 143 17.23 4.94 18.34
C ALA A 143 17.53 6.38 17.89
N MET A 144 16.67 6.95 17.04
CA MET A 144 16.79 8.34 16.59
C MET A 144 16.62 9.33 17.75
N LEU A 145 15.67 9.11 18.65
CA LEU A 145 15.49 9.94 19.85
C LEU A 145 16.70 9.89 20.77
N LYS A 146 17.27 8.71 21.00
CA LYS A 146 18.51 8.54 21.77
C LYS A 146 19.68 9.27 21.12
N ALA A 147 19.85 9.14 19.81
CA ALA A 147 20.89 9.83 19.07
C ALA A 147 20.73 11.36 19.13
N ALA A 148 19.49 11.86 19.04
CA ALA A 148 19.22 13.30 19.14
C ALA A 148 19.56 13.84 20.54
N ALA A 149 19.27 13.10 21.61
CA ALA A 149 19.64 13.47 22.98
C ALA A 149 21.16 13.58 23.12
N LEU A 150 21.91 12.56 22.68
CA LEU A 150 23.39 12.57 22.71
C LEU A 150 24.01 13.73 21.90
N LEU A 151 23.42 14.06 20.75
CA LEU A 151 23.84 15.20 19.94
C LEU A 151 23.56 16.53 20.64
N SER A 152 22.45 16.64 21.34
CA SER A 152 22.10 17.83 22.12
C SER A 152 23.10 18.06 23.25
N ASP A 153 23.42 17.00 24.01
CA ASP A 153 24.40 17.04 25.12
C ASP A 153 25.81 17.43 24.60
N TYR A 154 26.21 16.85 23.46
CA TYR A 154 27.49 17.18 22.83
C TYR A 154 27.54 18.63 22.34
N ALA A 155 26.47 19.15 21.78
CA ALA A 155 26.39 20.53 21.29
C ALA A 155 26.41 21.52 22.47
N GLY A 156 25.74 21.20 23.58
CA GLY A 156 25.78 22.01 24.81
C GLY A 156 27.17 22.08 25.42
N ALA A 157 27.87 20.95 25.54
CA ALA A 157 29.21 20.87 26.09
C ALA A 157 30.31 21.60 25.28
N ARG A 158 30.02 22.04 24.05
CA ARG A 158 30.94 22.83 23.19
C ARG A 158 30.58 24.30 23.14
N ALA A 159 29.49 24.71 23.76
CA ALA A 159 29.05 26.08 23.81
C ALA A 159 29.53 26.81 25.08
N ASP A 160 29.99 26.06 26.09
CA ASP A 160 30.67 26.52 27.29
C ASP A 160 32.21 26.50 27.08
#